data_bd3d9458504957db2dc3f1c59ea410d4
#
_entry.id   bd3d9458504957db2dc3f1c59ea410d4
#
_cell.length_a   1.000
_cell.length_b   1.000
_cell.length_c   1.000
_cell.angle_alpha   90.00
_cell.angle_beta   90.00
_cell.angle_gamma   90.00
#
_symmetry.space_group_name_H-M   'P 1'
#
loop_
_entity.id
_entity.type
_entity.pdbx_description
1 polymer ?
#
loop_
_entity_poly.entity_id
_entity_poly.type
_entity_poly.pdbx_seq_one_letter_code
_entity_poly.pdbx_strand_id
1 'polypeptide(L)'
;MLLCAIALTACEKNAVQDITGSLPGARVKFFNFGVNTPAVNFYANNSKITAITSATGVEAVTGVNSGGVGSGGFYSAIEPGQYSFTGRISAAVDKDVVISTAAATLASGKAYSYYISGIYNVTAKTAEAFVVEDTFVDTLDYTVAYVRFVNAISNANPMTLYARNPTTGAELPVGGAVAYKTGGAFVAVPMAVYDLTTRYAGSATNVITRTAVSFVAGKVYTIGARGDITVTSTTLATRPQLDNTANR
;
A
#
# COMPACT_ATOMS: atom_id res chain seq x y z
N MET A 1 -60.23 -35.53 -4.15
CA MET A 1 -59.56 -34.66 -3.20
C MET A 1 -58.07 -34.93 -3.32
N LEU A 2 -57.35 -34.11 -4.12
CA LEU A 2 -55.94 -34.32 -4.46
C LEU A 2 -55.10 -33.39 -3.56
N LEU A 3 -54.37 -33.98 -2.62
CA LEU A 3 -53.52 -33.22 -1.72
C LEU A 3 -52.19 -32.93 -2.46
N CYS A 4 -51.97 -31.66 -2.81
CA CYS A 4 -50.72 -31.18 -3.35
C CYS A 4 -49.70 -31.03 -2.22
N ALA A 5 -48.75 -31.97 -2.13
CA ALA A 5 -47.60 -31.83 -1.25
C ALA A 5 -46.60 -30.86 -1.91
N ILE A 6 -46.62 -29.61 -1.47
CA ILE A 6 -45.56 -28.66 -1.83
C ILE A 6 -44.32 -29.01 -1.04
N ALA A 7 -43.33 -29.60 -1.70
CA ALA A 7 -42.00 -29.80 -1.12
C ALA A 7 -41.35 -28.43 -0.93
N LEU A 8 -41.23 -28.03 0.34
CA LEU A 8 -40.43 -26.89 0.75
C LEU A 8 -38.94 -27.26 0.61
N THR A 9 -38.41 -27.09 -0.57
CA THR A 9 -36.97 -27.03 -0.74
C THR A 9 -36.50 -25.61 -0.42
N ALA A 10 -36.73 -25.22 0.84
CA ALA A 10 -36.24 -23.93 1.33
C ALA A 10 -34.95 -24.13 2.08
N CYS A 11 -33.94 -23.42 1.61
CA CYS A 11 -32.80 -22.93 2.40
C CYS A 11 -31.70 -23.89 2.79
N GLU A 12 -31.04 -24.49 1.79
CA GLU A 12 -29.62 -24.83 2.01
C GLU A 12 -28.66 -23.67 1.67
N LYS A 13 -29.18 -22.50 1.28
CA LYS A 13 -28.34 -21.31 0.97
C LYS A 13 -28.13 -20.34 2.13
N ASN A 14 -28.61 -20.65 3.32
CA ASN A 14 -28.25 -19.96 4.54
C ASN A 14 -27.22 -20.76 5.34
N ALA A 15 -26.34 -21.49 4.66
CA ALA A 15 -25.13 -21.98 5.29
C ALA A 15 -24.41 -20.76 5.89
N VAL A 16 -24.16 -20.78 7.18
CA VAL A 16 -23.27 -19.86 7.86
C VAL A 16 -22.01 -19.80 7.02
N GLN A 17 -21.74 -18.66 6.38
CA GLN A 17 -20.47 -18.50 5.65
C GLN A 17 -19.37 -18.78 6.65
N ASP A 18 -18.51 -19.73 6.33
CA ASP A 18 -17.29 -19.96 7.11
C ASP A 18 -16.40 -18.72 6.94
N ILE A 19 -16.52 -17.80 7.89
CA ILE A 19 -15.74 -16.57 7.92
C ILE A 19 -14.30 -16.80 8.42
N THR A 20 -13.95 -18.03 8.77
CA THR A 20 -12.61 -18.40 9.27
C THR A 20 -11.67 -18.83 8.14
N GLY A 21 -12.17 -19.11 6.93
CA GLY A 21 -11.37 -19.42 5.77
C GLY A 21 -10.64 -18.22 5.20
N SER A 22 -9.50 -18.45 4.51
CA SER A 22 -8.85 -17.39 3.74
C SER A 22 -9.78 -16.95 2.61
N LEU A 23 -9.93 -15.63 2.43
CA LEU A 23 -10.70 -15.09 1.30
C LEU A 23 -10.13 -15.64 0.00
N PRO A 24 -10.95 -16.28 -0.88
CA PRO A 24 -10.50 -16.70 -2.19
C PRO A 24 -10.09 -15.48 -3.02
N GLY A 25 -9.19 -15.69 -3.97
CA GLY A 25 -8.69 -14.61 -4.82
C GLY A 25 -7.38 -14.01 -4.32
N ALA A 26 -6.93 -12.99 -5.02
CA ALA A 26 -5.80 -12.15 -4.63
C ALA A 26 -6.30 -10.82 -4.06
N ARG A 27 -5.40 -10.07 -3.45
CA ARG A 27 -5.70 -8.76 -2.89
C ARG A 27 -4.66 -7.77 -3.33
N VAL A 28 -5.07 -6.56 -3.71
CA VAL A 28 -4.14 -5.51 -4.13
C VAL A 28 -4.46 -4.17 -3.47
N LYS A 29 -3.43 -3.46 -3.05
CA LYS A 29 -3.49 -2.11 -2.49
C LYS A 29 -2.73 -1.15 -3.41
N PHE A 30 -3.18 0.10 -3.50
CA PHE A 30 -2.66 1.06 -4.48
C PHE A 30 -2.14 2.33 -3.79
N PHE A 31 -0.95 2.77 -4.18
CA PHE A 31 -0.30 3.96 -3.64
C PHE A 31 0.14 4.90 -4.77
N ASN A 32 -0.22 6.18 -4.66
CA ASN A 32 0.32 7.23 -5.52
C ASN A 32 1.46 7.95 -4.80
N PHE A 33 2.66 7.35 -4.79
CA PHE A 33 3.85 7.87 -4.13
C PHE A 33 4.78 8.65 -5.07
N GLY A 34 4.37 8.82 -6.32
CA GLY A 34 5.12 9.63 -7.28
C GLY A 34 5.14 11.10 -6.88
N VAL A 35 6.31 11.71 -7.03
CA VAL A 35 6.54 13.14 -6.76
C VAL A 35 5.89 13.98 -7.84
N ASN A 36 5.04 14.93 -7.45
CA ASN A 36 4.29 15.81 -8.35
C ASN A 36 3.38 15.10 -9.36
N THR A 37 3.02 13.83 -9.13
CA THR A 37 2.03 13.15 -9.96
C THR A 37 0.67 13.84 -9.85
N PRO A 38 -0.11 13.91 -10.94
CA PRO A 38 -1.51 14.28 -10.84
C PRO A 38 -2.29 13.25 -10.02
N ALA A 39 -3.50 13.62 -9.61
CA ALA A 39 -4.44 12.67 -9.03
C ALA A 39 -4.80 11.59 -10.08
N VAL A 40 -4.83 10.32 -9.65
CA VAL A 40 -5.06 9.19 -10.54
C VAL A 40 -6.18 8.28 -10.05
N ASN A 41 -6.81 7.57 -10.98
CA ASN A 41 -7.51 6.33 -10.70
C ASN A 41 -6.61 5.15 -11.09
N PHE A 42 -6.68 4.08 -10.31
CA PHE A 42 -5.94 2.86 -10.59
C PHE A 42 -6.81 1.85 -11.33
N TYR A 43 -6.17 1.14 -12.26
CA TYR A 43 -6.81 0.13 -13.09
C TYR A 43 -6.02 -1.18 -13.03
N ALA A 44 -6.75 -2.29 -13.08
CA ALA A 44 -6.23 -3.63 -13.35
C ALA A 44 -6.69 -4.01 -14.77
N ASN A 45 -5.75 -4.12 -15.70
CA ASN A 45 -6.05 -4.15 -17.13
C ASN A 45 -6.90 -2.93 -17.52
N ASN A 46 -8.14 -3.14 -17.95
CA ASN A 46 -9.08 -2.05 -18.29
C ASN A 46 -10.13 -1.78 -17.21
N SER A 47 -10.14 -2.56 -16.12
CA SER A 47 -11.09 -2.38 -15.03
C SER A 47 -10.60 -1.35 -14.03
N LYS A 48 -11.39 -0.30 -13.80
CA LYS A 48 -11.12 0.73 -12.81
C LYS A 48 -11.37 0.17 -11.40
N ILE A 49 -10.39 0.29 -10.49
CA ILE A 49 -10.44 -0.31 -9.16
C ILE A 49 -10.71 0.72 -8.06
N THR A 50 -10.23 1.96 -8.20
CA THR A 50 -10.24 2.94 -7.11
C THR A 50 -11.24 4.09 -7.27
N ALA A 51 -12.11 4.03 -8.26
CA ALA A 51 -13.14 5.03 -8.41
C ALA A 51 -14.12 5.00 -7.23
N ILE A 52 -14.43 6.18 -6.68
CA ILE A 52 -15.44 6.34 -5.64
C ILE A 52 -16.72 6.78 -6.31
N THR A 53 -17.82 6.04 -6.07
CA THR A 53 -19.15 6.43 -6.50
C THR A 53 -19.77 7.29 -5.40
N SER A 54 -20.27 8.47 -5.74
CA SER A 54 -21.02 9.31 -4.80
C SER A 54 -22.37 8.70 -4.43
N ALA A 55 -23.03 9.24 -3.40
CA ALA A 55 -24.39 8.84 -3.01
C ALA A 55 -25.43 9.02 -4.14
N THR A 56 -25.13 9.84 -5.15
CA THR A 56 -25.97 10.05 -6.34
C THR A 56 -25.68 9.07 -7.47
N GLY A 57 -24.78 8.10 -7.28
CA GLY A 57 -24.35 7.14 -8.32
C GLY A 57 -23.36 7.73 -9.34
N VAL A 58 -22.97 9.00 -9.19
CA VAL A 58 -21.99 9.65 -10.08
C VAL A 58 -20.58 9.38 -9.59
N GLU A 59 -19.70 8.95 -10.48
CA GLU A 59 -18.29 8.74 -10.18
C GLU A 59 -17.62 10.06 -9.75
N ALA A 60 -16.89 10.04 -8.63
CA ALA A 60 -16.13 11.18 -8.19
C ALA A 60 -15.00 11.50 -9.19
N VAL A 61 -14.85 12.77 -9.54
CA VAL A 61 -13.77 13.27 -10.41
C VAL A 61 -12.43 13.37 -9.68
N THR A 62 -12.44 13.20 -8.37
CA THR A 62 -11.24 13.20 -7.53
C THR A 62 -10.62 11.80 -7.53
N GLY A 63 -9.38 11.70 -7.97
CA GLY A 63 -8.58 10.48 -7.87
C GLY A 63 -7.74 10.43 -6.58
N VAL A 64 -6.78 9.53 -6.54
CA VAL A 64 -5.78 9.41 -5.49
C VAL A 64 -4.66 10.43 -5.75
N ASN A 65 -4.54 11.43 -4.89
CA ASN A 65 -3.52 12.47 -4.99
C ASN A 65 -2.11 11.91 -4.76
N SER A 66 -1.09 12.65 -5.21
CA SER A 66 0.32 12.40 -4.85
C SER A 66 0.47 12.28 -3.33
N GLY A 67 1.15 11.25 -2.85
CA GLY A 67 1.26 10.87 -1.45
C GLY A 67 0.05 10.14 -0.88
N GLY A 68 -0.99 9.88 -1.67
CA GLY A 68 -2.20 9.21 -1.23
C GLY A 68 -2.21 7.70 -1.44
N VAL A 69 -3.19 7.04 -0.80
CA VAL A 69 -3.48 5.62 -0.94
C VAL A 69 -4.90 5.43 -1.45
N GLY A 70 -5.07 4.49 -2.40
CA GLY A 70 -6.37 4.17 -2.98
C GLY A 70 -7.29 3.44 -2.00
N SER A 71 -8.59 3.51 -2.23
CA SER A 71 -9.62 2.78 -1.48
C SER A 71 -9.52 2.95 0.04
N GLY A 72 -9.12 4.14 0.52
CA GLY A 72 -8.94 4.40 1.95
C GLY A 72 -7.84 3.58 2.62
N GLY A 73 -6.92 3.00 1.86
CA GLY A 73 -5.86 2.14 2.39
C GLY A 73 -6.27 0.67 2.57
N PHE A 74 -7.46 0.28 2.11
CA PHE A 74 -7.92 -1.10 2.12
C PHE A 74 -7.43 -1.87 0.88
N TYR A 75 -7.35 -3.20 1.01
CA TYR A 75 -7.13 -4.07 -0.13
C TYR A 75 -8.39 -4.22 -0.97
N SER A 76 -8.24 -4.15 -2.28
CA SER A 76 -9.26 -4.57 -3.24
C SER A 76 -9.08 -6.05 -3.54
N ALA A 77 -10.16 -6.83 -3.49
CA ALA A 77 -10.16 -8.23 -3.93
C ALA A 77 -10.14 -8.27 -5.46
N ILE A 78 -9.35 -9.20 -6.01
CA ILE A 78 -9.18 -9.37 -7.44
C ILE A 78 -8.94 -10.86 -7.75
N GLU A 79 -9.41 -11.33 -8.90
CA GLU A 79 -9.13 -12.70 -9.32
C GLU A 79 -7.62 -12.93 -9.51
N PRO A 80 -7.11 -14.14 -9.21
CA PRO A 80 -5.74 -14.50 -9.55
C PRO A 80 -5.51 -14.45 -11.06
N GLY A 81 -4.30 -14.07 -11.48
CA GLY A 81 -3.98 -13.98 -12.91
C GLY A 81 -2.91 -12.96 -13.23
N GLN A 82 -2.70 -12.72 -14.52
CA GLN A 82 -1.75 -11.74 -15.01
C GLN A 82 -2.45 -10.40 -15.21
N TYR A 83 -1.84 -9.34 -14.69
CA TYR A 83 -2.38 -7.99 -14.78
C TYR A 83 -1.33 -6.98 -15.24
N SER A 84 -1.80 -6.01 -16.02
CA SER A 84 -1.13 -4.74 -16.24
C SER A 84 -1.84 -3.70 -15.39
N PHE A 85 -1.23 -3.32 -14.28
CA PHE A 85 -1.74 -2.24 -13.44
C PHE A 85 -1.33 -0.89 -13.99
N THR A 86 -2.27 0.06 -14.05
CA THR A 86 -2.01 1.41 -14.53
C THR A 86 -2.57 2.45 -13.58
N GLY A 87 -1.85 3.59 -13.44
CA GLY A 87 -2.38 4.83 -12.90
C GLY A 87 -2.77 5.75 -14.05
N ARG A 88 -4.03 6.21 -14.05
CA ARG A 88 -4.55 7.10 -15.09
C ARG A 88 -5.07 8.38 -14.49
N ILE A 89 -4.82 9.51 -15.15
CA ILE A 89 -5.23 10.84 -14.68
C ILE A 89 -6.74 10.87 -14.46
N SER A 90 -7.18 11.34 -13.29
CA SER A 90 -8.60 11.46 -12.94
C SER A 90 -9.21 12.80 -13.30
N ALA A 91 -8.39 13.85 -13.43
CA ALA A 91 -8.84 15.20 -13.76
C ALA A 91 -9.45 15.28 -15.17
N ALA A 92 -10.35 16.24 -15.41
CA ALA A 92 -10.99 16.44 -16.69
C ALA A 92 -9.97 16.73 -17.83
N VAL A 93 -8.92 17.48 -17.51
CA VAL A 93 -7.78 17.67 -18.43
C VAL A 93 -6.92 16.41 -18.39
N ASP A 94 -6.63 15.85 -19.56
CA ASP A 94 -5.86 14.63 -19.76
C ASP A 94 -6.51 13.38 -19.10
N LYS A 95 -7.83 13.39 -18.93
CA LYS A 95 -8.55 12.29 -18.34
C LYS A 95 -8.17 10.96 -18.97
N ASP A 96 -7.97 9.95 -18.13
CA ASP A 96 -7.62 8.58 -18.50
C ASP A 96 -6.26 8.40 -19.21
N VAL A 97 -5.44 9.47 -19.33
CA VAL A 97 -4.06 9.34 -19.78
C VAL A 97 -3.30 8.46 -18.79
N VAL A 98 -2.67 7.40 -19.30
CA VAL A 98 -1.84 6.48 -18.51
C VAL A 98 -0.53 7.19 -18.16
N ILE A 99 -0.26 7.33 -16.86
CA ILE A 99 1.01 7.92 -16.39
C ILE A 99 1.98 6.90 -15.83
N SER A 100 1.50 5.70 -15.46
CA SER A 100 2.33 4.66 -14.89
C SER A 100 1.79 3.28 -15.25
N THR A 101 2.70 2.30 -15.41
CA THR A 101 2.35 0.91 -15.70
C THR A 101 3.31 -0.04 -14.99
N ALA A 102 2.79 -1.09 -14.36
CA ALA A 102 3.56 -2.24 -13.91
C ALA A 102 2.76 -3.53 -14.08
N ALA A 103 3.43 -4.56 -14.62
CA ALA A 103 2.83 -5.89 -14.75
C ALA A 103 3.11 -6.74 -13.51
N ALA A 104 2.14 -7.58 -13.14
CA ALA A 104 2.32 -8.57 -12.08
C ALA A 104 1.43 -9.80 -12.33
N THR A 105 1.89 -10.94 -11.87
CA THR A 105 1.08 -12.17 -11.76
C THR A 105 0.64 -12.32 -10.32
N LEU A 106 -0.67 -12.34 -10.11
CA LEU A 106 -1.27 -12.45 -8.78
C LEU A 106 -1.66 -13.91 -8.51
N ALA A 107 -1.23 -14.45 -7.37
CA ALA A 107 -1.58 -15.78 -6.91
C ALA A 107 -2.75 -15.74 -5.91
N SER A 108 -3.57 -16.80 -5.89
CA SER A 108 -4.67 -16.93 -4.93
C SER A 108 -4.17 -16.90 -3.49
N GLY A 109 -4.90 -16.25 -2.61
CA GLY A 109 -4.59 -16.11 -1.19
C GLY A 109 -3.47 -15.08 -0.89
N LYS A 110 -2.81 -14.53 -1.91
CA LYS A 110 -1.73 -13.57 -1.77
C LYS A 110 -2.22 -12.13 -1.77
N ALA A 111 -1.40 -11.26 -1.18
CA ALA A 111 -1.63 -9.82 -1.15
C ALA A 111 -0.46 -9.07 -1.82
N TYR A 112 -0.77 -7.97 -2.47
CA TYR A 112 0.18 -7.17 -3.23
C TYR A 112 -0.07 -5.69 -3.00
N SER A 113 0.98 -4.89 -3.16
CA SER A 113 0.90 -3.44 -3.15
C SER A 113 1.49 -2.88 -4.44
N TYR A 114 0.71 -2.11 -5.17
CA TYR A 114 1.13 -1.35 -6.34
C TYR A 114 1.49 0.07 -5.94
N TYR A 115 2.66 0.54 -6.36
CA TYR A 115 3.15 1.88 -6.10
C TYR A 115 3.42 2.61 -7.41
N ILE A 116 2.82 3.81 -7.59
CA ILE A 116 3.40 4.83 -8.46
C ILE A 116 4.56 5.46 -7.69
N SER A 117 5.69 5.71 -8.33
CA SER A 117 6.90 6.17 -7.67
C SER A 117 7.75 7.06 -8.59
N GLY A 118 8.87 7.53 -8.07
CA GLY A 118 9.77 8.41 -8.81
C GLY A 118 9.23 9.81 -9.02
N ILE A 119 9.87 10.58 -9.88
CA ILE A 119 9.54 11.97 -10.19
C ILE A 119 8.72 12.00 -11.48
N TYR A 120 7.53 12.61 -11.42
CA TYR A 120 6.65 12.74 -12.59
C TYR A 120 7.26 13.63 -13.67
N ASN A 121 7.36 13.08 -14.87
CA ASN A 121 7.73 13.85 -16.06
C ASN A 121 6.49 14.51 -16.66
N VAL A 122 6.36 15.82 -16.50
CA VAL A 122 5.19 16.60 -16.95
C VAL A 122 5.07 16.59 -18.48
N THR A 123 6.19 16.63 -19.20
CA THR A 123 6.18 16.65 -20.67
C THR A 123 5.81 15.32 -21.27
N ALA A 124 6.43 14.23 -20.77
CA ALA A 124 6.12 12.87 -21.23
C ALA A 124 4.86 12.29 -20.57
N LYS A 125 4.33 12.94 -19.53
CA LYS A 125 3.21 12.46 -18.70
C LYS A 125 3.45 11.05 -18.15
N THR A 126 4.64 10.81 -17.59
CA THR A 126 5.03 9.49 -17.10
C THR A 126 5.59 9.56 -15.69
N ALA A 127 5.32 8.53 -14.92
CA ALA A 127 5.96 8.20 -13.65
C ALA A 127 6.33 6.72 -13.64
N GLU A 128 7.24 6.35 -12.76
CA GLU A 128 7.61 4.96 -12.57
C GLU A 128 6.57 4.23 -11.71
N ALA A 129 6.53 2.89 -11.81
CA ALA A 129 5.70 2.07 -10.95
C ALA A 129 6.34 0.71 -10.69
N PHE A 130 5.88 0.05 -9.61
CA PHE A 130 6.28 -1.30 -9.24
C PHE A 130 5.22 -1.97 -8.39
N VAL A 131 5.30 -3.31 -8.29
CA VAL A 131 4.45 -4.14 -7.43
C VAL A 131 5.33 -4.89 -6.46
N VAL A 132 4.90 -4.97 -5.20
CA VAL A 132 5.54 -5.78 -4.15
C VAL A 132 4.52 -6.79 -3.63
N GLU A 133 4.91 -8.05 -3.45
CA GLU A 133 4.10 -9.01 -2.70
C GLU A 133 4.15 -8.67 -1.21
N ASP A 134 3.00 -8.67 -0.57
CA ASP A 134 2.85 -8.43 0.85
C ASP A 134 2.86 -9.77 1.58
N THR A 135 4.06 -10.32 1.78
CA THR A 135 4.28 -11.64 2.38
C THR A 135 4.04 -11.57 3.88
N PHE A 136 2.78 -11.69 4.28
CA PHE A 136 2.40 -11.70 5.70
C PHE A 136 2.90 -12.98 6.38
N VAL A 137 3.19 -12.87 7.69
CA VAL A 137 3.44 -14.03 8.52
C VAL A 137 2.15 -14.89 8.64
N ASP A 138 2.28 -16.19 8.56
CA ASP A 138 1.14 -17.11 8.59
C ASP A 138 0.45 -17.12 9.95
N THR A 139 1.24 -17.09 11.04
CA THR A 139 0.75 -17.04 12.40
C THR A 139 1.19 -15.74 13.06
N LEU A 140 0.21 -14.94 13.49
CA LEU A 140 0.48 -13.70 14.22
C LEU A 140 0.71 -13.98 15.70
N ASP A 141 1.81 -13.44 16.23
CA ASP A 141 1.96 -13.22 17.66
C ASP A 141 1.23 -11.92 18.04
N TYR A 142 0.17 -12.04 18.81
CA TYR A 142 -0.66 -10.90 19.22
C TYR A 142 -0.03 -10.04 20.31
N THR A 143 1.19 -10.33 20.75
CA THR A 143 1.94 -9.51 21.71
C THR A 143 2.84 -8.47 21.05
N VAL A 144 3.08 -8.58 19.74
CA VAL A 144 3.93 -7.69 18.94
C VAL A 144 3.18 -7.12 17.75
N ALA A 145 3.71 -6.05 17.16
CA ALA A 145 3.34 -5.59 15.84
C ALA A 145 4.30 -6.17 14.79
N TYR A 146 3.84 -6.27 13.55
CA TYR A 146 4.69 -6.65 12.42
C TYR A 146 4.86 -5.45 11.50
N VAL A 147 6.09 -5.06 11.24
CA VAL A 147 6.42 -3.85 10.48
C VAL A 147 7.39 -4.19 9.36
N ARG A 148 7.15 -3.67 8.18
CA ARG A 148 8.13 -3.70 7.08
C ARG A 148 8.39 -2.32 6.51
N PHE A 149 9.47 -2.20 5.76
CA PHE A 149 9.85 -1.00 5.02
C PHE A 149 9.73 -1.22 3.51
N VAL A 150 9.20 -0.23 2.78
CA VAL A 150 9.16 -0.19 1.30
C VAL A 150 9.80 1.12 0.84
N ASN A 151 10.72 1.06 -0.12
CA ASN A 151 11.37 2.25 -0.65
C ASN A 151 10.84 2.62 -2.04
N ALA A 152 10.07 3.72 -2.11
CA ALA A 152 9.56 4.30 -3.36
C ALA A 152 10.28 5.60 -3.78
N ILE A 153 11.44 5.92 -3.21
CA ILE A 153 12.24 7.11 -3.56
C ILE A 153 13.28 6.73 -4.62
N SER A 154 13.08 7.22 -5.85
CA SER A 154 13.89 6.84 -7.03
C SER A 154 15.33 7.31 -6.98
N ASN A 155 15.62 8.40 -6.30
CA ASN A 155 16.93 9.03 -6.22
C ASN A 155 17.62 8.84 -4.86
N ALA A 156 17.18 7.83 -4.07
CA ALA A 156 17.84 7.45 -2.82
C ALA A 156 18.62 6.15 -2.98
N ASN A 157 19.78 6.05 -2.32
CA ASN A 157 20.48 4.78 -2.12
C ASN A 157 19.63 3.83 -1.24
N PRO A 158 19.93 2.52 -1.22
CA PRO A 158 19.25 1.60 -0.31
C PRO A 158 19.33 2.07 1.14
N MET A 159 18.19 2.02 1.85
CA MET A 159 18.05 2.51 3.22
C MET A 159 17.57 1.41 4.16
N THR A 160 18.03 1.43 5.41
CA THR A 160 17.48 0.63 6.50
C THR A 160 16.56 1.51 7.36
N LEU A 161 15.37 1.02 7.67
CA LEU A 161 14.46 1.65 8.63
C LEU A 161 14.85 1.25 10.05
N TYR A 162 14.87 2.22 10.95
CA TYR A 162 15.07 2.03 12.39
C TYR A 162 13.85 2.55 13.16
N ALA A 163 13.48 1.84 14.22
CA ALA A 163 12.46 2.23 15.15
C ALA A 163 13.10 2.47 16.53
N ARG A 164 13.13 3.72 16.98
CA ARG A 164 13.69 4.12 18.28
C ARG A 164 12.55 4.43 19.24
N ASN A 165 12.51 3.76 20.37
CA ASN A 165 11.58 4.08 21.45
C ASN A 165 12.08 5.35 22.17
N PRO A 166 11.34 6.48 22.16
CA PRO A 166 11.81 7.72 22.74
C PRO A 166 11.87 7.68 24.26
N THR A 167 11.09 6.79 24.90
CA THR A 167 11.05 6.66 26.38
C THR A 167 12.24 5.87 26.90
N THR A 168 12.57 4.74 26.27
CA THR A 168 13.66 3.85 26.75
C THR A 168 14.98 4.14 26.06
N GLY A 169 14.97 4.85 24.93
CA GLY A 169 16.13 5.07 24.06
C GLY A 169 16.52 3.84 23.22
N ALA A 170 15.88 2.69 23.41
CA ALA A 170 16.15 1.47 22.66
C ALA A 170 15.81 1.68 21.17
N GLU A 171 16.72 1.26 20.31
CA GLU A 171 16.56 1.32 18.85
C GLU A 171 16.73 -0.07 18.25
N LEU A 172 15.90 -0.41 17.27
CA LEU A 172 15.98 -1.67 16.54
C LEU A 172 15.85 -1.42 15.02
N PRO A 173 16.58 -2.17 14.18
CA PRO A 173 16.40 -2.15 12.75
C PRO A 173 15.12 -2.90 12.38
N VAL A 174 14.36 -2.36 11.43
CA VAL A 174 13.20 -3.03 10.82
C VAL A 174 13.63 -3.68 9.51
N GLY A 175 14.23 -4.85 9.64
CA GLY A 175 14.83 -5.57 8.52
C GLY A 175 16.18 -5.02 8.09
N GLY A 176 16.57 -5.32 6.85
CA GLY A 176 17.81 -4.87 6.22
C GLY A 176 17.64 -3.64 5.35
N ALA A 177 18.70 -3.34 4.57
CA ALA A 177 18.64 -2.26 3.59
C ALA A 177 17.70 -2.59 2.43
N VAL A 178 16.81 -1.66 2.11
CA VAL A 178 15.78 -1.79 1.08
C VAL A 178 16.10 -0.85 -0.07
N ALA A 179 16.29 -1.41 -1.26
CA ALA A 179 16.56 -0.67 -2.48
C ALA A 179 15.27 -0.05 -3.05
N TYR A 180 15.42 0.92 -3.94
CA TYR A 180 14.31 1.48 -4.69
C TYR A 180 13.50 0.38 -5.42
N LYS A 181 12.18 0.51 -5.42
CA LYS A 181 11.20 -0.44 -5.98
C LYS A 181 11.17 -1.81 -5.28
N THR A 182 11.65 -1.89 -4.05
CA THR A 182 11.57 -3.12 -3.26
C THR A 182 10.93 -2.90 -1.89
N GLY A 183 10.51 -4.01 -1.27
CA GLY A 183 10.04 -4.06 0.11
C GLY A 183 10.82 -5.08 0.92
N GLY A 184 11.09 -4.76 2.18
CA GLY A 184 11.65 -5.70 3.14
C GLY A 184 10.61 -6.71 3.64
N ALA A 185 11.07 -7.72 4.37
CA ALA A 185 10.21 -8.65 5.09
C ALA A 185 9.53 -7.95 6.29
N PHE A 186 8.40 -8.51 6.74
CA PHE A 186 7.78 -8.09 7.99
C PHE A 186 8.61 -8.57 9.19
N VAL A 187 8.92 -7.67 10.09
CA VAL A 187 9.72 -7.90 11.31
C VAL A 187 8.83 -7.66 12.53
N ALA A 188 8.92 -8.53 13.52
CA ALA A 188 8.24 -8.34 14.80
C ALA A 188 8.86 -7.16 15.56
N VAL A 189 8.02 -6.22 15.98
CA VAL A 189 8.39 -5.02 16.72
C VAL A 189 7.53 -4.94 17.98
N PRO A 190 8.09 -4.77 19.18
CA PRO A 190 7.30 -4.59 20.40
C PRO A 190 6.29 -3.44 20.24
N MET A 191 5.11 -3.59 20.86
CA MET A 191 4.13 -2.51 20.83
C MET A 191 4.65 -1.30 21.61
N ALA A 192 4.69 -0.14 20.96
CA ALA A 192 5.04 1.14 21.58
C ALA A 192 4.81 2.29 20.60
N VAL A 193 5.12 3.50 21.05
CA VAL A 193 5.32 4.68 20.19
C VAL A 193 6.80 4.77 19.85
N TYR A 194 7.09 5.00 18.57
CA TYR A 194 8.45 5.04 18.04
C TYR A 194 8.71 6.31 17.24
N ASP A 195 9.94 6.77 17.29
CA ASP A 195 10.51 7.65 16.29
C ASP A 195 11.17 6.79 15.21
N LEU A 196 10.70 6.92 13.99
CA LEU A 196 11.19 6.18 12.83
C LEU A 196 12.25 7.01 12.12
N THR A 197 13.35 6.37 11.75
CA THR A 197 14.41 6.99 10.94
C THR A 197 14.88 6.03 9.86
N THR A 198 15.36 6.57 8.74
CA THR A 198 16.08 5.75 7.75
C THR A 198 17.55 6.17 7.70
N ARG A 199 18.44 5.19 7.42
CA ARG A 199 19.88 5.44 7.26
C ARG A 199 20.42 4.66 6.09
N TYR A 200 21.43 5.21 5.44
CA TYR A 200 22.23 4.48 4.46
C TYR A 200 23.19 3.50 5.14
N ALA A 201 23.61 2.48 4.42
CA ALA A 201 24.57 1.50 4.91
C ALA A 201 25.87 2.19 5.40
N GLY A 202 26.33 1.82 6.61
CA GLY A 202 27.54 2.37 7.22
C GLY A 202 27.41 3.80 7.76
N SER A 203 26.24 4.42 7.71
CA SER A 203 25.99 5.78 8.20
C SER A 203 25.17 5.79 9.47
N ALA A 204 25.55 6.61 10.45
CA ALA A 204 24.73 6.92 11.63
C ALA A 204 23.79 8.11 11.40
N THR A 205 23.91 8.81 10.28
CA THR A 205 23.12 10.00 9.96
C THR A 205 21.72 9.60 9.51
N ASN A 206 20.70 10.17 10.13
CA ASN A 206 19.31 9.98 9.73
C ASN A 206 19.03 10.72 8.42
N VAL A 207 18.44 10.01 7.47
CA VAL A 207 18.06 10.53 6.13
C VAL A 207 16.63 11.06 6.15
N ILE A 208 15.70 10.25 6.69
CA ILE A 208 14.30 10.63 6.85
C ILE A 208 13.92 10.35 8.30
N THR A 209 13.11 11.22 8.89
CA THR A 209 12.61 11.06 10.26
C THR A 209 11.10 11.27 10.29
N ARG A 210 10.40 10.40 11.01
CA ARG A 210 9.00 10.55 11.38
C ARG A 210 8.82 10.18 12.84
N THR A 211 8.36 11.10 13.65
CA THR A 211 8.19 10.92 15.10
C THR A 211 6.80 10.43 15.45
N ALA A 212 6.67 9.88 16.65
CA ALA A 212 5.42 9.51 17.32
C ALA A 212 4.55 8.51 16.51
N VAL A 213 5.15 7.50 15.92
CA VAL A 213 4.44 6.42 15.20
C VAL A 213 4.08 5.32 16.18
N SER A 214 2.78 5.06 16.36
CA SER A 214 2.30 3.98 17.22
C SER A 214 2.24 2.66 16.47
N PHE A 215 2.84 1.61 17.02
CA PHE A 215 2.64 0.23 16.61
C PHE A 215 1.85 -0.52 17.69
N VAL A 216 0.72 -1.09 17.28
CA VAL A 216 -0.21 -1.80 18.15
C VAL A 216 -0.01 -3.30 17.98
N ALA A 217 0.01 -4.04 19.07
CA ALA A 217 0.15 -5.50 19.07
C ALA A 217 -0.94 -6.19 18.23
N GLY A 218 -0.57 -7.24 17.53
CA GLY A 218 -1.45 -7.98 16.62
C GLY A 218 -1.75 -7.26 15.28
N LYS A 219 -1.17 -6.08 15.02
CA LYS A 219 -1.34 -5.33 13.79
C LYS A 219 -0.12 -5.46 12.88
N VAL A 220 -0.37 -5.28 11.59
CA VAL A 220 0.65 -5.37 10.54
C VAL A 220 0.73 -4.04 9.79
N TYR A 221 1.94 -3.47 9.69
CA TYR A 221 2.16 -2.15 9.11
C TYR A 221 3.18 -2.19 7.98
N THR A 222 2.95 -1.35 6.98
CA THR A 222 3.97 -1.00 5.98
C THR A 222 4.37 0.46 6.18
N ILE A 223 5.65 0.71 6.37
CA ILE A 223 6.26 2.04 6.33
C ILE A 223 6.80 2.25 4.92
N GLY A 224 6.18 3.15 4.18
CA GLY A 224 6.59 3.51 2.82
C GLY A 224 7.39 4.80 2.79
N ALA A 225 8.60 4.79 2.20
CA ALA A 225 9.33 6.02 1.93
C ALA A 225 8.94 6.56 0.56
N ARG A 226 8.63 7.85 0.50
CA ARG A 226 8.31 8.58 -0.73
C ARG A 226 8.91 9.98 -0.73
N GLY A 227 8.90 10.62 -1.88
CA GLY A 227 9.40 12.00 -2.05
C GLY A 227 10.66 12.06 -2.89
N ASP A 228 11.30 13.22 -2.86
CA ASP A 228 12.58 13.51 -3.53
C ASP A 228 13.64 13.71 -2.44
N ILE A 229 14.69 12.87 -2.45
CA ILE A 229 15.72 12.86 -1.40
C ILE A 229 16.56 14.14 -1.39
N THR A 230 16.57 14.90 -2.48
CA THR A 230 17.32 16.15 -2.59
C THR A 230 16.59 17.35 -1.99
N VAL A 231 15.30 17.20 -1.66
CA VAL A 231 14.50 18.27 -1.06
C VAL A 231 14.76 18.35 0.43
N THR A 232 15.43 19.42 0.84
CA THR A 232 15.78 19.70 2.25
C THR A 232 14.73 20.48 3.03
N SER A 233 13.72 21.02 2.35
CA SER A 233 12.60 21.71 2.97
C SER A 233 11.81 20.78 3.88
N THR A 234 11.44 21.26 5.06
CA THR A 234 10.62 20.49 6.02
C THR A 234 9.12 20.61 5.77
N THR A 235 8.69 21.48 4.86
CA THR A 235 7.28 21.80 4.61
C THR A 235 6.78 21.40 3.22
N LEU A 236 7.66 21.31 2.22
CA LEU A 236 7.25 20.93 0.88
C LEU A 236 6.67 19.53 0.84
N ALA A 237 5.58 19.35 0.08
CA ALA A 237 4.92 18.05 -0.08
C ALA A 237 5.82 17.00 -0.79
N THR A 238 6.79 17.47 -1.57
CA THR A 238 7.75 16.65 -2.31
C THR A 238 8.95 16.19 -1.50
N ARG A 239 9.12 16.69 -0.26
CA ARG A 239 10.22 16.26 0.63
C ARG A 239 10.18 14.76 0.89
N PRO A 240 11.31 14.14 1.28
CA PRO A 240 11.32 12.74 1.70
C PRO A 240 10.46 12.55 2.96
N GLN A 241 9.60 11.56 2.94
CA GLN A 241 8.63 11.26 4.00
C GLN A 241 8.50 9.76 4.20
N LEU A 242 8.11 9.37 5.42
CA LEU A 242 7.70 8.01 5.78
C LEU A 242 6.19 8.01 6.01
N ASP A 243 5.46 7.17 5.29
CA ASP A 243 4.03 6.96 5.50
C ASP A 243 3.78 5.63 6.21
N ASN A 244 2.85 5.64 7.18
CA ASN A 244 2.44 4.45 7.92
C ASN A 244 1.09 3.98 7.39
N THR A 245 1.02 2.74 6.92
CA THR A 245 -0.21 2.13 6.42
C THR A 245 -0.46 0.82 7.16
N ALA A 246 -1.62 0.68 7.78
CA ALA A 246 -2.06 -0.58 8.36
C ALA A 246 -2.47 -1.57 7.24
N ASN A 247 -2.07 -2.83 7.38
CA ASN A 247 -2.38 -3.90 6.42
C ASN A 247 -3.41 -4.90 6.98
N ARG A 248 -3.40 -5.10 8.31
CA ARG A 248 -4.33 -5.97 9.06
C ARG A 248 -4.59 -5.35 10.42
#